data_ac55fb80a3cb7ecb43a671148c2d8f25
#
_entry.id   ac55fb80a3cb7ecb43a671148c2d8f25
#
_cell.length_a   1.000
_cell.length_b   1.000
_cell.length_c   1.000
_cell.angle_alpha   90.00
_cell.angle_beta   90.00
_cell.angle_gamma   90.00
#
_symmetry.space_group_name_H-M   'P 1'
#
loop_
_entity.id
_entity.type
_entity.pdbx_description
1 polymer ?
#
loop_
_entity_poly.entity_id
_entity_poly.type
_entity_poly.pdbx_seq_one_letter_code
_entity_poly.pdbx_strand_id
1 'polypeptide(L)'
;MQRAEWLQLLGLAEDEVPQLLVLEGTWWREKALAARLPLLTEVRETGMPDLWWGRWKGVPVAYCTAYGAARAVEPVHVLGLCGTPVAVQIGSCGGLQPHVRTGDIVLSSAATIGEGASRYYGGAGVSRPDPELVTKAASLLDGPVHVGPTVSTDALLAQPPALIEQWAGAGHLGVDMETSAVFSAAAAFGVRAVSVLFVWDELPGRSWTEAFEPAEIVAQQRASAALFPAALDLLP
;
A
#
# COMPACT_ATOMS: atom_id res chain seq x y z
N MET A 1 14.70 -10.91 -17.16
CA MET A 1 13.61 -10.97 -18.16
C MET A 1 13.42 -9.59 -18.78
N GLN A 2 13.18 -9.53 -20.09
CA GLN A 2 12.89 -8.28 -20.79
C GLN A 2 11.38 -7.98 -20.74
N ARG A 3 10.99 -6.75 -21.03
CA ARG A 3 9.59 -6.30 -21.03
C ARG A 3 8.64 -7.25 -21.79
N ALA A 4 9.00 -7.66 -22.99
CA ALA A 4 8.16 -8.56 -23.81
C ALA A 4 7.94 -9.95 -23.16
N GLU A 5 8.96 -10.50 -22.49
CA GLU A 5 8.85 -11.77 -21.76
C GLU A 5 7.91 -11.64 -20.56
N TRP A 6 7.94 -10.49 -19.87
CA TRP A 6 6.99 -10.22 -18.77
C TRP A 6 5.56 -10.07 -19.26
N LEU A 7 5.32 -9.33 -20.35
CA LEU A 7 3.97 -9.21 -20.93
C LEU A 7 3.43 -10.59 -21.35
N GLN A 8 4.26 -11.42 -21.95
CA GLN A 8 3.86 -12.79 -22.30
C GLN A 8 3.53 -13.63 -21.07
N LEU A 9 4.35 -13.57 -20.01
CA LEU A 9 4.09 -14.29 -18.76
C LEU A 9 2.80 -13.81 -18.09
N LEU A 10 2.56 -12.50 -18.07
CA LEU A 10 1.34 -11.92 -17.51
C LEU A 10 0.10 -12.21 -18.36
N GLY A 11 0.26 -12.63 -19.63
CA GLY A 11 -0.85 -12.77 -20.57
C GLY A 11 -1.47 -11.43 -20.97
N LEU A 12 -0.65 -10.39 -21.10
CA LEU A 12 -1.08 -9.03 -21.44
C LEU A 12 -0.59 -8.64 -22.84
N ALA A 13 -1.46 -8.00 -23.62
CA ALA A 13 -1.11 -7.29 -24.84
C ALA A 13 -0.50 -5.92 -24.52
N GLU A 14 0.11 -5.25 -25.51
CA GLU A 14 0.75 -3.95 -25.34
C GLU A 14 -0.24 -2.85 -24.88
N ASP A 15 -1.45 -2.88 -25.39
CA ASP A 15 -2.55 -1.95 -25.06
C ASP A 15 -3.28 -2.32 -23.76
N GLU A 16 -2.92 -3.45 -23.14
CA GLU A 16 -3.44 -3.89 -21.85
C GLU A 16 -2.50 -3.56 -20.69
N VAL A 17 -1.35 -2.91 -20.93
CA VAL A 17 -0.45 -2.49 -19.85
C VAL A 17 -1.20 -1.60 -18.86
N PRO A 18 -1.27 -2.01 -17.57
CA PRO A 18 -2.01 -1.24 -16.58
C PRO A 18 -1.49 0.17 -16.43
N GLN A 19 -2.38 1.15 -16.41
CA GLN A 19 -2.05 2.55 -16.12
C GLN A 19 -1.95 2.81 -14.61
N LEU A 20 -2.41 1.88 -13.81
CA LEU A 20 -2.37 1.92 -12.35
C LEU A 20 -2.16 0.49 -11.80
N LEU A 21 -1.23 0.35 -10.89
CA LEU A 21 -1.14 -0.78 -9.97
C LEU A 21 -1.70 -0.36 -8.61
N VAL A 22 -2.73 -1.04 -8.10
CA VAL A 22 -3.13 -0.96 -6.70
C VAL A 22 -2.62 -2.22 -6.00
N LEU A 23 -1.82 -2.01 -4.96
CA LEU A 23 -1.22 -3.07 -4.16
C LEU A 23 -1.77 -3.01 -2.74
N GLU A 24 -2.34 -4.11 -2.25
CA GLU A 24 -2.92 -4.17 -0.90
C GLU A 24 -2.12 -5.11 0.01
N GLY A 25 -1.47 -4.52 1.03
CA GLY A 25 -0.84 -5.25 2.12
C GLY A 25 -1.90 -5.80 3.07
N THR A 26 -2.20 -7.09 2.98
CA THR A 26 -3.26 -7.70 3.80
C THR A 26 -3.02 -9.19 4.09
N TRP A 27 -3.35 -9.61 5.31
CA TRP A 27 -3.48 -11.03 5.65
C TRP A 27 -4.77 -11.67 5.10
N TRP A 28 -5.81 -10.85 4.87
CA TRP A 28 -7.15 -11.32 4.55
C TRP A 28 -7.38 -11.33 3.04
N ARG A 29 -6.49 -12.01 2.30
CA ARG A 29 -6.49 -12.07 0.83
C ARG A 29 -7.88 -12.30 0.23
N GLU A 30 -8.58 -13.34 0.66
CA GLU A 30 -9.90 -13.68 0.11
C GLU A 30 -10.94 -12.58 0.35
N LYS A 31 -10.93 -11.97 1.54
CA LYS A 31 -11.81 -10.83 1.85
C LYS A 31 -11.49 -9.62 0.99
N ALA A 32 -10.21 -9.34 0.79
CA ALA A 32 -9.77 -8.25 -0.06
C ALA A 32 -10.20 -8.48 -1.52
N LEU A 33 -9.93 -9.64 -2.09
CA LEU A 33 -10.37 -10.00 -3.45
C LEU A 33 -11.89 -9.85 -3.61
N ALA A 34 -12.67 -10.42 -2.67
CA ALA A 34 -14.12 -10.34 -2.70
C ALA A 34 -14.67 -8.90 -2.63
N ALA A 35 -13.96 -7.99 -1.95
CA ALA A 35 -14.36 -6.60 -1.82
C ALA A 35 -13.89 -5.71 -2.97
N ARG A 36 -12.75 -6.00 -3.61
CA ARG A 36 -12.10 -5.12 -4.59
C ARG A 36 -12.44 -5.51 -6.04
N LEU A 37 -12.33 -6.80 -6.39
CA LEU A 37 -12.50 -7.23 -7.77
C LEU A 37 -13.88 -6.92 -8.38
N PRO A 38 -15.01 -6.98 -7.64
CA PRO A 38 -16.31 -6.59 -8.20
C PRO A 38 -16.45 -5.13 -8.63
N LEU A 39 -15.52 -4.26 -8.21
CA LEU A 39 -15.49 -2.85 -8.64
C LEU A 39 -14.85 -2.67 -10.03
N LEU A 40 -14.16 -3.69 -10.54
CA LEU A 40 -13.53 -3.70 -11.85
C LEU A 40 -14.37 -4.48 -12.86
N THR A 41 -14.18 -4.18 -14.14
CA THR A 41 -14.74 -4.96 -15.26
C THR A 41 -13.66 -5.79 -15.95
N GLU A 42 -14.05 -6.82 -16.72
CA GLU A 42 -13.15 -7.69 -17.49
C GLU A 42 -12.05 -8.36 -16.64
N VAL A 43 -12.35 -8.65 -15.38
CA VAL A 43 -11.38 -9.13 -14.40
C VAL A 43 -10.85 -10.53 -14.76
N ARG A 44 -9.52 -10.68 -14.72
CA ARG A 44 -8.83 -11.96 -14.82
C ARG A 44 -7.57 -11.98 -13.97
N GLU A 45 -7.19 -13.13 -13.46
CA GLU A 45 -5.87 -13.33 -12.86
C GLU A 45 -4.81 -13.39 -13.98
N THR A 46 -3.64 -12.82 -13.74
CA THR A 46 -2.52 -12.86 -14.68
C THR A 46 -1.69 -14.13 -14.47
N GLY A 47 -0.64 -14.33 -15.27
CA GLY A 47 0.32 -15.42 -15.04
C GLY A 47 1.20 -15.24 -13.80
N MET A 48 1.12 -14.10 -13.12
CA MET A 48 1.75 -13.86 -11.82
C MET A 48 0.72 -14.07 -10.71
N PRO A 49 0.96 -14.97 -9.73
CA PRO A 49 0.01 -15.23 -8.66
C PRO A 49 -0.39 -13.97 -7.89
N ASP A 50 -1.64 -13.89 -7.47
CA ASP A 50 -2.20 -12.78 -6.70
C ASP A 50 -2.19 -11.41 -7.40
N LEU A 51 -1.89 -11.39 -8.70
CA LEU A 51 -1.94 -10.20 -9.54
C LEU A 51 -3.11 -10.33 -10.53
N TRP A 52 -4.08 -9.45 -10.38
CA TRP A 52 -5.31 -9.39 -11.16
C TRP A 52 -5.27 -8.21 -12.11
N TRP A 53 -5.67 -8.43 -13.34
CA TRP A 53 -5.90 -7.40 -14.33
C TRP A 53 -7.39 -7.14 -14.50
N GLY A 54 -7.77 -5.90 -14.74
CA GLY A 54 -9.14 -5.52 -15.03
C GLY A 54 -9.21 -4.09 -15.58
N ARG A 55 -10.43 -3.53 -15.68
CA ARG A 55 -10.64 -2.16 -16.12
C ARG A 55 -11.43 -1.37 -15.10
N TRP A 56 -11.01 -0.13 -14.89
CA TRP A 56 -11.77 0.89 -14.17
C TRP A 56 -12.12 2.02 -15.14
N LYS A 57 -13.43 2.30 -15.35
CA LYS A 57 -13.91 3.30 -16.31
C LYS A 57 -13.27 3.13 -17.72
N GLY A 58 -13.08 1.87 -18.15
CA GLY A 58 -12.46 1.52 -19.43
C GLY A 58 -10.92 1.54 -19.48
N VAL A 59 -10.24 2.02 -18.43
CA VAL A 59 -8.77 2.09 -18.35
C VAL A 59 -8.21 0.80 -17.74
N PRO A 60 -7.15 0.19 -18.32
CA PRO A 60 -6.48 -0.98 -17.74
C PRO A 60 -5.89 -0.67 -16.37
N VAL A 61 -6.17 -1.51 -15.38
CA VAL A 61 -5.63 -1.44 -14.03
C VAL A 61 -5.20 -2.82 -13.55
N ALA A 62 -4.22 -2.86 -12.65
CA ALA A 62 -3.82 -4.07 -11.95
C ALA A 62 -4.13 -3.94 -10.46
N TYR A 63 -4.56 -5.04 -9.85
CA TYR A 63 -4.71 -5.17 -8.41
C TYR A 63 -3.91 -6.36 -7.91
N CYS A 64 -3.15 -6.18 -6.85
CA CYS A 64 -2.34 -7.24 -6.24
C CYS A 64 -2.53 -7.27 -4.73
N THR A 65 -2.77 -8.46 -4.17
CA THR A 65 -2.61 -8.67 -2.73
C THR A 65 -1.16 -9.06 -2.43
N ALA A 66 -0.48 -8.28 -1.62
CA ALA A 66 0.93 -8.50 -1.32
C ALA A 66 1.23 -8.12 0.14
N TYR A 67 1.42 -9.12 0.98
CA TYR A 67 1.75 -8.92 2.38
C TYR A 67 3.27 -9.00 2.59
N GLY A 68 3.83 -7.93 3.19
CA GLY A 68 5.24 -7.76 3.48
C GLY A 68 6.08 -7.22 2.33
N ALA A 69 7.16 -6.53 2.67
CA ALA A 69 8.02 -5.81 1.75
C ALA A 69 8.55 -6.67 0.59
N ALA A 70 8.98 -7.89 0.87
CA ALA A 70 9.53 -8.79 -0.14
C ALA A 70 8.51 -9.17 -1.23
N ARG A 71 7.23 -9.35 -0.86
CA ARG A 71 6.17 -9.65 -1.83
C ARG A 71 5.71 -8.39 -2.55
N ALA A 72 5.68 -7.25 -1.86
CA ALA A 72 5.18 -5.99 -2.38
C ALA A 72 6.03 -5.44 -3.54
N VAL A 73 7.34 -5.65 -3.52
CA VAL A 73 8.22 -5.15 -4.58
C VAL A 73 8.08 -5.89 -5.92
N GLU A 74 7.61 -7.14 -5.92
CA GLU A 74 7.53 -7.96 -7.14
C GLU A 74 6.56 -7.38 -8.19
N PRO A 75 5.29 -7.05 -7.89
CA PRO A 75 4.38 -6.46 -8.85
C PRO A 75 4.83 -5.06 -9.30
N VAL A 76 5.45 -4.27 -8.40
CA VAL A 76 6.02 -2.96 -8.75
C VAL A 76 7.16 -3.12 -9.74
N HIS A 77 8.07 -4.08 -9.52
CA HIS A 77 9.18 -4.39 -10.42
C HIS A 77 8.66 -4.79 -11.81
N VAL A 78 7.78 -5.77 -11.85
CA VAL A 78 7.30 -6.35 -13.12
C VAL A 78 6.52 -5.32 -13.93
N LEU A 79 5.55 -4.67 -13.30
CA LEU A 79 4.70 -3.69 -13.99
C LEU A 79 5.45 -2.38 -14.29
N GLY A 80 6.41 -1.99 -13.44
CA GLY A 80 7.30 -0.87 -13.73
C GLY A 80 8.15 -1.10 -14.98
N LEU A 81 8.71 -2.30 -15.14
CA LEU A 81 9.39 -2.71 -16.38
C LEU A 81 8.44 -2.73 -17.60
N CYS A 82 7.16 -3.06 -17.39
CA CYS A 82 6.16 -3.04 -18.46
C CYS A 82 5.69 -1.61 -18.81
N GLY A 83 5.99 -0.62 -17.99
CA GLY A 83 5.66 0.79 -18.26
C GLY A 83 4.43 1.32 -17.53
N THR A 84 3.97 0.63 -16.47
CA THR A 84 2.91 1.15 -15.58
C THR A 84 3.40 2.43 -14.90
N PRO A 85 2.69 3.56 -15.05
CA PRO A 85 3.18 4.85 -14.59
C PRO A 85 2.92 5.15 -13.10
N VAL A 86 1.90 4.52 -12.52
CA VAL A 86 1.46 4.81 -11.14
C VAL A 86 1.29 3.53 -10.33
N ALA A 87 1.77 3.55 -9.09
CA ALA A 87 1.53 2.51 -8.09
C ALA A 87 0.92 3.14 -6.82
N VAL A 88 -0.18 2.57 -6.34
CA VAL A 88 -0.82 2.97 -5.09
C VAL A 88 -0.81 1.79 -4.14
N GLN A 89 -0.08 1.92 -3.03
CA GLN A 89 -0.17 0.96 -1.95
C GLN A 89 -1.33 1.34 -1.04
N ILE A 90 -2.21 0.38 -0.76
CA ILE A 90 -3.25 0.48 0.25
C ILE A 90 -3.07 -0.62 1.30
N GLY A 91 -3.59 -0.41 2.49
CA GLY A 91 -3.48 -1.41 3.56
C GLY A 91 -3.78 -0.82 4.92
N SER A 92 -3.26 -1.48 5.95
CA SER A 92 -3.38 -1.01 7.33
C SER A 92 -2.03 -0.67 7.93
N CYS A 93 -2.03 0.19 8.94
CA CYS A 93 -0.86 0.47 9.79
C CYS A 93 -1.25 0.46 11.26
N GLY A 94 -0.28 0.23 12.13
CA GLY A 94 -0.41 0.55 13.54
C GLY A 94 -0.15 2.03 13.77
N GLY A 95 -1.07 2.74 14.43
CA GLY A 95 -0.92 4.15 14.79
C GLY A 95 0.13 4.35 15.88
N LEU A 96 0.99 5.35 15.74
CA LEU A 96 2.11 5.60 16.64
C LEU A 96 1.97 6.91 17.43
N GLN A 97 1.01 7.77 17.09
CA GLN A 97 0.83 9.07 17.73
C GLN A 97 -0.52 9.14 18.46
N PRO A 98 -0.63 9.86 19.59
CA PRO A 98 -1.87 9.95 20.37
C PRO A 98 -3.07 10.53 19.61
N HIS A 99 -2.83 11.32 18.56
CA HIS A 99 -3.85 11.94 17.72
C HIS A 99 -4.21 11.11 16.48
N VAL A 100 -3.53 9.97 16.24
CA VAL A 100 -3.76 9.06 15.13
C VAL A 100 -4.56 7.87 15.66
N ARG A 101 -5.86 7.88 15.38
CA ARG A 101 -6.82 6.97 16.01
C ARG A 101 -7.23 5.83 15.07
N THR A 102 -7.70 4.74 15.65
CA THR A 102 -8.23 3.58 14.90
C THR A 102 -9.30 4.03 13.90
N GLY A 103 -9.13 3.68 12.63
CA GLY A 103 -10.00 4.07 11.52
C GLY A 103 -9.63 5.40 10.84
N ASP A 104 -8.67 6.15 11.35
CA ASP A 104 -8.10 7.31 10.64
C ASP A 104 -7.30 6.86 9.42
N ILE A 105 -7.04 7.77 8.49
CA ILE A 105 -6.20 7.52 7.31
C ILE A 105 -4.83 8.17 7.50
N VAL A 106 -3.79 7.44 7.15
CA VAL A 106 -2.39 7.91 7.11
C VAL A 106 -1.89 7.88 5.68
N LEU A 107 -1.46 9.04 5.18
CA LEU A 107 -0.72 9.19 3.93
C LEU A 107 0.76 9.37 4.27
N SER A 108 1.59 8.44 3.83
CA SER A 108 3.03 8.51 4.09
C SER A 108 3.68 9.62 3.28
N SER A 109 4.25 10.63 3.94
CA SER A 109 5.07 11.67 3.30
C SER A 109 6.53 11.27 3.13
N ALA A 110 6.96 10.27 3.91
CA ALA A 110 8.28 9.67 3.88
C ALA A 110 8.22 8.35 4.67
N ALA A 111 8.78 7.28 4.14
CA ALA A 111 8.80 5.97 4.80
C ALA A 111 10.23 5.61 5.23
N THR A 112 10.46 5.50 6.53
CA THR A 112 11.73 5.00 7.07
C THR A 112 11.86 3.51 6.75
N ILE A 113 13.01 3.12 6.21
CA ILE A 113 13.30 1.75 5.79
C ILE A 113 13.75 0.94 7.01
N GLY A 114 12.86 0.12 7.54
CA GLY A 114 13.12 -0.85 8.62
C GLY A 114 13.02 -2.30 8.14
N GLU A 115 12.99 -2.52 6.81
CA GLU A 115 12.88 -3.80 6.13
C GLU A 115 14.07 -4.05 5.18
N GLY A 116 14.14 -5.23 4.58
CA GLY A 116 15.30 -5.65 3.80
C GLY A 116 15.18 -5.49 2.28
N ALA A 117 13.98 -5.31 1.72
CA ALA A 117 13.75 -5.32 0.27
C ALA A 117 14.20 -4.03 -0.43
N SER A 118 14.01 -2.87 0.19
CA SER A 118 14.35 -1.55 -0.36
C SER A 118 15.79 -1.43 -0.83
N ARG A 119 16.75 -2.06 -0.16
CA ARG A 119 18.18 -2.00 -0.50
C ARG A 119 18.48 -2.54 -1.90
N TYR A 120 17.70 -3.50 -2.41
CA TYR A 120 17.86 -4.08 -3.74
C TYR A 120 17.41 -3.12 -4.86
N TYR A 121 16.69 -2.06 -4.47
CA TYR A 121 16.20 -1.00 -5.36
C TYR A 121 16.90 0.35 -5.10
N GLY A 122 18.05 0.33 -4.42
CA GLY A 122 18.81 1.53 -4.11
C GLY A 122 18.28 2.36 -2.94
N GLY A 123 17.27 1.85 -2.21
CA GLY A 123 16.72 2.51 -1.02
C GLY A 123 17.72 2.54 0.13
N ALA A 124 17.87 3.71 0.78
CA ALA A 124 18.74 3.91 1.92
C ALA A 124 18.11 4.90 2.92
N GLY A 125 17.92 4.45 4.15
CA GLY A 125 17.38 5.25 5.25
C GLY A 125 15.89 5.59 5.10
N VAL A 126 15.53 6.36 4.09
CA VAL A 126 14.15 6.83 3.86
C VAL A 126 13.81 6.78 2.38
N SER A 127 12.64 6.26 2.02
CA SER A 127 12.03 6.36 0.70
C SER A 127 10.86 7.34 0.68
N ARG A 128 10.49 7.86 -0.50
CA ARG A 128 9.51 8.95 -0.59
C ARG A 128 8.45 8.68 -1.65
N PRO A 129 7.19 9.12 -1.39
CA PRO A 129 6.12 9.11 -2.36
C PRO A 129 6.29 10.21 -3.42
N ASP A 130 5.43 10.18 -4.42
CA ASP A 130 5.17 11.33 -5.28
C ASP A 130 4.29 12.35 -4.53
N PRO A 131 4.73 13.61 -4.35
CA PRO A 131 4.02 14.58 -3.53
C PRO A 131 2.68 15.06 -4.15
N GLU A 132 2.54 15.03 -5.47
CA GLU A 132 1.28 15.37 -6.14
C GLU A 132 0.25 14.29 -5.90
N LEU A 133 0.66 13.00 -5.94
CA LEU A 133 -0.24 11.89 -5.61
C LEU A 133 -0.67 11.93 -4.14
N VAL A 134 0.20 12.31 -3.21
CA VAL A 134 -0.17 12.51 -1.80
C VAL A 134 -1.25 13.58 -1.68
N THR A 135 -1.05 14.73 -2.34
CA THR A 135 -2.02 15.83 -2.31
C THR A 135 -3.37 15.42 -2.93
N LYS A 136 -3.33 14.75 -4.09
CA LYS A 136 -4.53 14.24 -4.77
C LYS A 136 -5.25 13.21 -3.89
N ALA A 137 -4.53 12.25 -3.31
CA ALA A 137 -5.10 11.23 -2.43
C ALA A 137 -5.79 11.86 -1.21
N ALA A 138 -5.15 12.86 -0.58
CA ALA A 138 -5.76 13.56 0.57
C ALA A 138 -7.09 14.22 0.21
N SER A 139 -7.25 14.71 -1.02
CA SER A 139 -8.50 15.36 -1.48
C SER A 139 -9.63 14.39 -1.82
N LEU A 140 -9.33 13.10 -1.98
CA LEU A 140 -10.30 12.06 -2.34
C LEU A 140 -10.87 11.31 -1.13
N LEU A 141 -10.34 11.56 0.06
CA LEU A 141 -10.64 10.82 1.28
C LEU A 141 -11.47 11.68 2.25
N ASP A 142 -12.52 11.07 2.80
CA ASP A 142 -13.35 11.68 3.81
C ASP A 142 -12.92 11.28 5.22
N GLY A 143 -13.00 12.22 6.17
CA GLY A 143 -12.70 12.00 7.58
C GLY A 143 -11.31 12.46 7.99
N PRO A 144 -10.78 12.00 9.15
CA PRO A 144 -9.46 12.37 9.60
C PRO A 144 -8.37 11.76 8.71
N VAL A 145 -7.62 12.60 8.02
CA VAL A 145 -6.47 12.23 7.17
C VAL A 145 -5.21 12.89 7.71
N HIS A 146 -4.24 12.08 8.04
CA HIS A 146 -2.94 12.52 8.57
C HIS A 146 -1.87 12.34 7.48
N VAL A 147 -1.12 13.39 7.19
CA VAL A 147 0.02 13.33 6.26
C VAL A 147 1.31 13.48 7.05
N GLY A 148 2.16 12.47 7.04
CA GLY A 148 3.41 12.50 7.80
C GLY A 148 4.29 11.28 7.61
N PRO A 149 5.44 11.22 8.32
CA PRO A 149 6.37 10.11 8.17
C PRO A 149 5.80 8.80 8.74
N THR A 150 6.15 7.70 8.09
CA THR A 150 5.85 6.32 8.53
C THR A 150 7.13 5.50 8.63
N VAL A 151 7.04 4.31 9.16
CA VAL A 151 8.13 3.32 9.16
C VAL A 151 7.60 1.98 8.65
N SER A 152 8.37 1.28 7.81
CA SER A 152 8.04 -0.07 7.39
C SER A 152 8.99 -1.08 8.03
N THR A 153 8.46 -2.21 8.51
CA THR A 153 9.21 -3.27 9.20
C THR A 153 8.90 -4.65 8.59
N ASP A 154 9.85 -5.59 8.70
CA ASP A 154 9.65 -6.97 8.23
C ASP A 154 8.94 -7.87 9.26
N ALA A 155 8.80 -7.44 10.51
CA ALA A 155 8.47 -8.35 11.60
C ALA A 155 7.35 -7.81 12.50
N LEU A 156 6.10 -8.02 12.06
CA LEU A 156 4.92 -7.56 12.79
C LEU A 156 4.87 -8.05 14.26
N LEU A 157 5.19 -9.31 14.50
CA LEU A 157 5.09 -9.91 15.83
C LEU A 157 6.35 -9.69 16.71
N ALA A 158 7.41 -9.08 16.16
CA ALA A 158 8.66 -8.81 16.86
C ALA A 158 8.88 -7.30 17.07
N GLN A 159 7.85 -6.62 17.56
CA GLN A 159 7.86 -5.18 17.86
C GLN A 159 7.81 -4.98 19.39
N PRO A 160 8.95 -5.00 20.08
CA PRO A 160 8.97 -4.75 21.51
C PRO A 160 8.55 -3.30 21.83
N PRO A 161 7.97 -3.03 23.02
CA PRO A 161 7.51 -1.70 23.40
C PRO A 161 8.55 -0.59 23.19
N ALA A 162 9.81 -0.86 23.51
CA ALA A 162 10.90 0.10 23.33
C ALA A 162 11.11 0.52 21.87
N LEU A 163 10.87 -0.39 20.90
CA LEU A 163 10.97 -0.09 19.48
C LEU A 163 9.77 0.77 19.01
N ILE A 164 8.57 0.46 19.50
CA ILE A 164 7.37 1.27 19.25
C ILE A 164 7.54 2.68 19.81
N GLU A 165 8.05 2.81 21.04
CA GLU A 165 8.37 4.10 21.66
C GLU A 165 9.42 4.87 20.87
N GLN A 166 10.46 4.20 20.36
CA GLN A 166 11.47 4.80 19.49
C GLN A 166 10.86 5.38 18.21
N TRP A 167 9.99 4.63 17.53
CA TRP A 167 9.32 5.11 16.33
C TRP A 167 8.35 6.26 16.61
N ALA A 168 7.59 6.17 17.69
CA ALA A 168 6.71 7.24 18.14
C ALA A 168 7.49 8.51 18.51
N GLY A 169 8.60 8.38 19.26
CA GLY A 169 9.50 9.47 19.63
C GLY A 169 10.21 10.12 18.44
N ALA A 170 10.42 9.37 17.35
CA ALA A 170 10.93 9.90 16.08
C ALA A 170 9.85 10.64 15.25
N GLY A 171 8.60 10.68 15.70
CA GLY A 171 7.51 11.40 15.07
C GLY A 171 6.81 10.64 13.94
N HIS A 172 7.03 9.32 13.80
CA HIS A 172 6.29 8.54 12.82
C HIS A 172 4.81 8.47 13.20
N LEU A 173 3.94 8.61 12.19
CA LEU A 173 2.48 8.53 12.36
C LEU A 173 2.00 7.08 12.44
N GLY A 174 2.64 6.18 11.71
CA GLY A 174 2.26 4.78 11.66
C GLY A 174 3.41 3.87 11.25
N VAL A 175 3.22 2.57 11.56
CA VAL A 175 4.10 1.49 11.11
C VAL A 175 3.32 0.51 10.25
N ASP A 176 3.92 0.15 9.11
CA ASP A 176 3.41 -0.87 8.18
C ASP A 176 4.51 -1.88 7.81
N MET A 177 4.29 -2.65 6.75
CA MET A 177 5.26 -3.65 6.31
C MET A 177 5.66 -3.51 4.83
N GLU A 178 5.16 -2.53 4.08
CA GLU A 178 5.33 -2.45 2.63
C GLU A 178 5.77 -1.08 2.10
N THR A 179 5.33 0.02 2.71
CA THR A 179 5.40 1.37 2.13
C THR A 179 6.80 1.74 1.66
N SER A 180 7.83 1.55 2.49
CA SER A 180 9.20 1.92 2.12
C SER A 180 9.71 1.12 0.92
N ALA A 181 9.36 -0.17 0.85
CA ALA A 181 9.76 -1.07 -0.22
C ALA A 181 9.07 -0.70 -1.55
N VAL A 182 7.76 -0.42 -1.49
CA VAL A 182 6.99 0.05 -2.66
C VAL A 182 7.58 1.34 -3.22
N PHE A 183 7.88 2.33 -2.37
CA PHE A 183 8.47 3.60 -2.82
C PHE A 183 9.86 3.40 -3.40
N SER A 184 10.69 2.55 -2.80
CA SER A 184 12.04 2.27 -3.30
C SER A 184 12.00 1.57 -4.67
N ALA A 185 11.15 0.55 -4.81
CA ALA A 185 10.97 -0.16 -6.07
C ALA A 185 10.39 0.76 -7.15
N ALA A 186 9.37 1.56 -6.82
CA ALA A 186 8.76 2.52 -7.73
C ALA A 186 9.79 3.53 -8.27
N ALA A 187 10.60 4.11 -7.38
CA ALA A 187 11.67 5.06 -7.76
C ALA A 187 12.68 4.43 -8.71
N ALA A 188 13.06 3.15 -8.51
CA ALA A 188 14.01 2.45 -9.38
C ALA A 188 13.51 2.27 -10.83
N PHE A 189 12.20 2.26 -11.04
CA PHE A 189 11.58 2.12 -12.37
C PHE A 189 10.90 3.40 -12.88
N GLY A 190 11.05 4.53 -12.19
CA GLY A 190 10.41 5.77 -12.58
C GLY A 190 8.88 5.76 -12.43
N VAL A 191 8.34 4.89 -11.59
CA VAL A 191 6.91 4.79 -11.28
C VAL A 191 6.59 5.82 -10.19
N ARG A 192 5.54 6.60 -10.37
CA ARG A 192 5.03 7.50 -9.34
C ARG A 192 4.27 6.67 -8.30
N ALA A 193 4.55 6.87 -7.01
CA ALA A 193 3.93 6.05 -5.97
C ALA A 193 3.37 6.86 -4.80
N VAL A 194 2.30 6.35 -4.20
CA VAL A 194 1.72 6.84 -2.95
C VAL A 194 1.25 5.67 -2.08
N SER A 195 1.25 5.86 -0.77
CA SER A 195 0.69 4.90 0.20
C SER A 195 -0.47 5.55 0.94
N VAL A 196 -1.58 4.83 1.00
CA VAL A 196 -2.83 5.21 1.67
C VAL A 196 -3.19 4.11 2.66
N LEU A 197 -2.96 4.36 3.94
CA LEU A 197 -3.15 3.37 5.00
C LEU A 197 -4.30 3.78 5.90
N PHE A 198 -5.07 2.81 6.38
CA PHE A 198 -5.96 3.07 7.51
C PHE A 198 -5.32 2.56 8.82
N VAL A 199 -5.60 3.24 9.90
CA VAL A 199 -5.12 2.84 11.24
C VAL A 199 -5.92 1.65 11.73
N TRP A 200 -5.22 0.52 11.89
CA TRP A 200 -5.82 -0.70 12.43
C TRP A 200 -5.98 -0.63 13.94
N ASP A 201 -4.90 -0.27 14.64
CA ASP A 201 -4.82 -0.15 16.08
C ASP A 201 -3.87 0.97 16.51
N GLU A 202 -3.95 1.34 17.80
CA GLU A 202 -3.14 2.38 18.42
C GLU A 202 -2.04 1.71 19.25
N LEU A 203 -0.87 1.50 18.65
CA LEU A 203 0.21 0.69 19.22
C LEU A 203 0.74 1.16 20.58
N PRO A 204 0.95 2.46 20.86
CA PRO A 204 1.33 2.87 22.19
C PRO A 204 0.22 2.59 23.20
N GLY A 205 0.40 1.54 23.99
CA GLY A 205 -0.51 1.18 25.08
C GLY A 205 -1.55 0.10 24.79
N ARG A 206 -1.65 -0.42 23.56
CA ARG A 206 -2.56 -1.51 23.23
C ARG A 206 -1.84 -2.86 23.17
N SER A 207 -2.47 -3.88 23.74
CA SER A 207 -2.05 -5.29 23.60
C SER A 207 -2.71 -5.96 22.40
N TRP A 208 -2.01 -6.87 21.74
CA TRP A 208 -2.54 -7.73 20.67
C TRP A 208 -3.76 -8.57 21.08
N THR A 209 -3.92 -8.83 22.37
CA THR A 209 -5.04 -9.60 22.93
C THR A 209 -6.23 -8.74 23.28
N GLU A 210 -6.10 -7.44 23.19
CA GLU A 210 -7.17 -6.49 23.52
C GLU A 210 -8.21 -6.42 22.40
N ALA A 211 -9.47 -6.68 22.73
CA ALA A 211 -10.57 -6.64 21.79
C ALA A 211 -10.83 -5.20 21.33
N PHE A 212 -11.25 -5.05 20.08
CA PHE A 212 -11.71 -3.77 19.57
C PHE A 212 -13.14 -3.48 20.03
N GLU A 213 -13.39 -2.22 20.38
CA GLU A 213 -14.74 -1.74 20.64
C GLU A 213 -15.58 -1.76 19.34
N PRO A 214 -16.90 -1.94 19.41
CA PRO A 214 -17.76 -1.95 18.21
C PRO A 214 -17.59 -0.71 17.32
N ALA A 215 -17.37 0.45 17.91
CA ALA A 215 -17.15 1.70 17.17
C ALA A 215 -15.81 1.68 16.39
N GLU A 216 -14.76 1.10 16.96
CA GLU A 216 -13.45 0.93 16.30
C GLU A 216 -13.57 -0.01 15.09
N ILE A 217 -14.28 -1.13 15.25
CA ILE A 217 -14.52 -2.09 14.14
C ILE A 217 -15.24 -1.40 12.98
N VAL A 218 -16.27 -0.60 13.27
CA VAL A 218 -17.00 0.16 12.25
C VAL A 218 -16.10 1.18 11.57
N ALA A 219 -15.25 1.89 12.33
CA ALA A 219 -14.30 2.85 11.80
C ALA A 219 -13.26 2.19 10.85
N GLN A 220 -12.68 1.07 11.27
CA GLN A 220 -11.75 0.27 10.44
C GLN A 220 -12.42 -0.18 9.14
N GLN A 221 -13.64 -0.73 9.20
CA GLN A 221 -14.36 -1.22 8.03
C GLN A 221 -14.67 -0.09 7.04
N ARG A 222 -15.13 1.07 7.55
CA ARG A 222 -15.40 2.26 6.74
C ARG A 222 -14.12 2.75 6.06
N ALA A 223 -13.03 2.90 6.82
CA ALA A 223 -11.76 3.37 6.31
C ALA A 223 -11.21 2.40 5.24
N SER A 224 -11.14 1.11 5.54
CA SER A 224 -10.70 0.10 4.57
C SER A 224 -11.53 0.10 3.29
N ALA A 225 -12.86 0.27 3.38
CA ALA A 225 -13.73 0.30 2.20
C ALA A 225 -13.47 1.51 1.30
N ALA A 226 -13.04 2.63 1.85
CA ALA A 226 -12.77 3.87 1.11
C ALA A 226 -11.43 3.82 0.31
N LEU A 227 -10.45 2.98 0.71
CA LEU A 227 -9.11 3.03 0.13
C LEU A 227 -9.06 2.67 -1.35
N PHE A 228 -9.71 1.58 -1.76
CA PHE A 228 -9.61 1.09 -3.12
C PHE A 228 -10.30 2.01 -4.15
N PRO A 229 -11.53 2.52 -3.90
CA PRO A 229 -12.13 3.54 -4.77
C PRO A 229 -11.26 4.81 -4.88
N ALA A 230 -10.72 5.31 -3.76
CA ALA A 230 -9.83 6.46 -3.78
C ALA A 230 -8.54 6.18 -4.58
N ALA A 231 -7.96 4.97 -4.43
CA ALA A 231 -6.80 4.57 -5.23
C ALA A 231 -7.09 4.53 -6.73
N LEU A 232 -8.26 4.02 -7.14
CA LEU A 232 -8.68 3.97 -8.53
C LEU A 232 -8.88 5.37 -9.14
N ASP A 233 -9.34 6.34 -8.36
CA ASP A 233 -9.50 7.73 -8.80
C ASP A 233 -8.18 8.53 -8.84
N LEU A 234 -7.04 7.89 -8.44
CA LEU A 234 -5.68 8.40 -8.67
C LEU A 234 -5.15 8.12 -10.08
N LEU A 235 -5.89 7.39 -10.92
CA LEU A 235 -5.54 7.22 -12.34
C LEU A 235 -5.10 8.54 -12.97
N PRO A 236 -4.04 8.51 -13.82
CA PRO A 236 -3.53 9.69 -14.48
C PRO A 236 -4.54 10.34 -15.42
#